data_af825da776fc6c83f6d5d04d59f25c6c
#
_entry.id   af825da776fc6c83f6d5d04d59f25c6c
#
_cell.length_a   1.000
_cell.length_b   1.000
_cell.length_c   1.000
_cell.angle_alpha   90.00
_cell.angle_beta   90.00
_cell.angle_gamma   90.00
#
_symmetry.space_group_name_H-M   'P 1'
#
loop_
_entity.id
_entity.type
_entity.pdbx_description
1 polymer ?
#
loop_
_entity_poly.entity_id
_entity_poly.type
_entity_poly.pdbx_seq_one_letter_code
_entity_poly.pdbx_strand_id
1 'polypeptide(L)'
;MIREGRVSIASRIVREPEHPTLETEADIRVDGQHFAKPVSRYLMLNKPRGLVTTTHVERSRDTVYRCFDDSDMGWIAPVGRLDKASEGLLLFSNDPQWAARVTDPATGPSKTYHVQVCGIPDDAALHRMRQGVQDQGERLTAVSARMLRVGERNAWLEIVLGEGRNRQIRRILQALDFEVLRLVRVSIGRVALGELAKGAWRELSADEVAALVGD
;
A
#
# COMPACT_ATOMS: atom_id res chain seq x y z
N MET A 1 -0.90 28.32 4.79
CA MET A 1 -0.84 28.54 6.27
C MET A 1 0.54 29.00 6.73
N ILE A 2 1.65 28.26 6.51
CA ILE A 2 2.99 28.66 6.98
C ILE A 2 3.42 29.97 6.30
N ARG A 3 3.42 30.04 4.97
CA ARG A 3 3.80 31.24 4.21
C ARG A 3 2.92 32.46 4.51
N GLU A 4 1.71 32.26 4.96
CA GLU A 4 0.76 33.32 5.36
C GLU A 4 1.02 33.82 6.78
N GLY A 5 1.97 33.22 7.52
CA GLY A 5 2.31 33.60 8.88
C GLY A 5 1.29 33.19 9.94
N ARG A 6 0.48 32.17 9.66
CA ARG A 6 -0.53 31.62 10.58
C ARG A 6 0.06 30.59 11.55
N VAL A 7 1.32 30.19 11.32
CA VAL A 7 2.02 29.20 12.15
C VAL A 7 3.06 29.90 13.01
N SER A 8 3.07 29.59 14.31
CA SER A 8 4.12 30.00 15.22
C SER A 8 4.72 28.79 15.95
N ILE A 9 6.02 28.89 16.25
CA ILE A 9 6.79 27.91 17.01
C ILE A 9 7.43 28.67 18.16
N ALA A 10 7.21 28.22 19.40
CA ALA A 10 7.67 28.89 20.60
C ALA A 10 7.41 30.42 20.55
N SER A 11 6.19 30.81 20.18
CA SER A 11 5.71 32.20 20.06
C SER A 11 6.33 33.02 18.91
N ARG A 12 7.17 32.43 18.05
CA ARG A 12 7.73 33.08 16.85
C ARG A 12 6.95 32.67 15.61
N ILE A 13 6.51 33.65 14.82
CA ILE A 13 5.84 33.37 13.53
C ILE A 13 6.87 32.81 12.55
N VAL A 14 6.56 31.63 11.99
CA VAL A 14 7.35 30.95 10.96
C VAL A 14 6.65 31.10 9.62
N ARG A 15 7.39 31.55 8.59
CA ARG A 15 6.90 31.72 7.22
C ARG A 15 7.57 30.78 6.22
N GLU A 16 8.62 30.09 6.65
CA GLU A 16 9.39 29.16 5.84
C GLU A 16 8.94 27.71 6.13
N PRO A 17 8.41 26.98 5.13
CA PRO A 17 7.96 25.58 5.34
C PRO A 17 9.07 24.63 5.75
N GLU A 18 10.31 24.90 5.34
CA GLU A 18 11.52 24.10 5.63
C GLU A 18 12.21 24.49 6.96
N HIS A 19 11.55 25.32 7.78
CA HIS A 19 12.13 25.74 9.06
C HIS A 19 12.42 24.52 9.95
N PRO A 20 13.70 24.30 10.34
CA PRO A 20 14.06 23.16 11.16
C PRO A 20 13.39 23.25 12.53
N THR A 21 12.70 22.20 12.92
CA THR A 21 11.92 22.13 14.15
C THR A 21 12.09 20.76 14.78
N LEU A 22 12.50 20.72 16.05
CA LEU A 22 12.55 19.47 16.81
C LEU A 22 11.14 19.09 17.25
N GLU A 23 10.73 17.88 16.91
CA GLU A 23 9.37 17.36 17.17
C GLU A 23 9.01 17.36 18.66
N THR A 24 10.02 17.24 19.53
CA THR A 24 9.85 17.14 20.99
C THR A 24 9.80 18.51 21.70
N GLU A 25 10.17 19.60 21.04
CA GLU A 25 10.33 20.93 21.68
C GLU A 25 9.35 21.98 21.16
N ALA A 26 8.53 21.63 20.20
CA ALA A 26 7.76 22.61 19.49
C ALA A 26 6.37 22.86 20.09
N ASP A 27 6.21 23.97 20.83
CA ASP A 27 4.90 24.60 21.00
C ASP A 27 4.47 25.20 19.64
N ILE A 28 3.92 24.30 18.78
CA ILE A 28 3.41 24.72 17.47
C ILE A 28 1.99 25.22 17.65
N ARG A 29 1.72 26.43 17.15
CA ARG A 29 0.38 27.01 17.13
C ARG A 29 0.00 27.41 15.73
N VAL A 30 -1.27 27.17 15.40
CA VAL A 30 -1.91 27.63 14.15
C VAL A 30 -3.01 28.59 14.54
N ASP A 31 -2.94 29.83 14.03
CA ASP A 31 -3.86 30.93 14.40
C ASP A 31 -3.95 31.14 15.92
N GLY A 32 -2.80 30.96 16.63
CA GLY A 32 -2.72 31.11 18.08
C GLY A 32 -3.21 29.92 18.89
N GLN A 33 -3.84 28.92 18.28
CA GLN A 33 -4.28 27.69 18.94
C GLN A 33 -3.18 26.64 18.92
N HIS A 34 -3.00 25.92 20.04
CA HIS A 34 -2.03 24.84 20.16
C HIS A 34 -2.34 23.74 19.14
N PHE A 35 -1.37 23.39 18.30
CA PHE A 35 -1.48 22.28 17.37
C PHE A 35 -1.11 20.97 18.10
N ALA A 36 -2.12 20.25 18.57
CA ALA A 36 -1.91 18.91 19.13
C ALA A 36 -1.53 17.95 17.99
N LYS A 37 -0.46 17.16 18.17
CA LYS A 37 -0.10 16.09 17.24
C LYS A 37 -1.31 15.15 17.11
N PRO A 38 -1.82 14.90 15.92
CA PRO A 38 -2.93 13.97 15.75
C PRO A 38 -2.50 12.56 16.20
N VAL A 39 -3.43 11.85 16.83
CA VAL A 39 -3.21 10.44 17.19
C VAL A 39 -2.89 9.66 15.92
N SER A 40 -1.80 8.91 15.96
CA SER A 40 -1.40 8.06 14.82
C SER A 40 -2.45 6.98 14.58
N ARG A 41 -2.87 6.85 13.32
CA ARG A 41 -3.84 5.85 12.87
C ARG A 41 -3.21 4.93 11.84
N TYR A 42 -3.51 3.67 11.96
CA TYR A 42 -2.99 2.61 11.09
C TYR A 42 -4.15 1.69 10.71
N LEU A 43 -4.51 1.66 9.43
CA LEU A 43 -5.72 1.00 8.97
C LEU A 43 -5.40 0.02 7.84
N MET A 44 -6.20 -1.03 7.78
CA MET A 44 -6.24 -1.96 6.67
C MET A 44 -7.61 -1.88 5.98
N LEU A 45 -7.60 -1.69 4.66
CA LEU A 45 -8.76 -1.75 3.78
C LEU A 45 -8.67 -3.00 2.91
N ASN A 46 -9.76 -3.74 2.76
CA ASN A 46 -9.92 -4.68 1.65
C ASN A 46 -10.41 -3.92 0.41
N LYS A 47 -9.46 -3.38 -0.34
CA LYS A 47 -9.75 -2.56 -1.52
C LYS A 47 -10.54 -3.35 -2.56
N PRO A 48 -11.74 -2.91 -2.95
CA PRO A 48 -12.46 -3.51 -4.08
C PRO A 48 -11.81 -3.14 -5.42
N ARG A 49 -12.06 -3.95 -6.45
CA ARG A 49 -11.71 -3.64 -7.84
C ARG A 49 -12.47 -2.40 -8.30
N GLY A 50 -11.84 -1.57 -9.15
CA GLY A 50 -12.49 -0.41 -9.76
C GLY A 50 -12.15 0.91 -9.09
N LEU A 51 -11.62 0.93 -7.85
CA LEU A 51 -11.22 2.15 -7.17
C LEU A 51 -9.75 2.49 -7.42
N VAL A 52 -9.47 3.78 -7.62
CA VAL A 52 -8.11 4.30 -7.81
C VAL A 52 -7.47 4.60 -6.45
N THR A 53 -6.21 4.18 -6.27
CA THR A 53 -5.40 4.56 -5.11
C THR A 53 -4.70 5.89 -5.41
N THR A 54 -5.12 6.97 -4.76
CA THR A 54 -4.55 8.30 -4.87
C THR A 54 -4.46 8.96 -3.50
N THR A 55 -3.53 9.90 -3.31
CA THR A 55 -3.44 10.76 -2.13
C THR A 55 -4.28 12.03 -2.29
N HIS A 56 -4.67 12.37 -3.51
CA HIS A 56 -5.55 13.51 -3.78
C HIS A 56 -6.99 13.06 -3.60
N VAL A 57 -7.67 13.70 -2.65
CA VAL A 57 -9.12 13.59 -2.50
C VAL A 57 -9.76 14.42 -3.62
N GLU A 58 -9.60 13.98 -4.87
CA GLU A 58 -10.48 14.49 -5.92
C GLU A 58 -11.88 14.00 -5.58
N ARG A 59 -12.88 14.87 -5.73
CA ARG A 59 -14.31 14.54 -5.57
C ARG A 59 -14.81 13.51 -6.60
N SER A 60 -13.91 12.79 -7.23
CA SER A 60 -14.14 11.70 -8.15
C SER A 60 -14.59 10.47 -7.36
N ARG A 61 -15.78 10.00 -7.62
CA ARG A 61 -16.47 8.87 -6.97
C ARG A 61 -15.73 7.54 -7.02
N ASP A 62 -14.59 7.45 -7.69
CA ASP A 62 -13.87 6.23 -8.01
C ASP A 62 -12.55 6.05 -7.21
N THR A 63 -12.35 6.77 -6.11
CA THR A 63 -11.15 6.64 -5.27
C THR A 63 -11.38 5.72 -4.08
N VAL A 64 -10.28 5.21 -3.50
CA VAL A 64 -10.30 4.35 -2.31
C VAL A 64 -10.91 5.03 -1.09
N TYR A 65 -10.96 6.36 -1.05
CA TYR A 65 -11.56 7.12 0.05
C TYR A 65 -13.07 6.90 0.18
N ARG A 66 -13.75 6.51 -0.90
CA ARG A 66 -15.17 6.13 -0.85
C ARG A 66 -15.48 5.03 0.19
N CYS A 67 -14.48 4.19 0.51
CA CYS A 67 -14.66 3.16 1.54
C CYS A 67 -14.70 3.72 2.96
N PHE A 68 -14.44 5.01 3.15
CA PHE A 68 -14.38 5.71 4.43
C PHE A 68 -15.43 6.82 4.57
N ASP A 69 -16.37 6.96 3.61
CA ASP A 69 -17.33 8.09 3.55
C ASP A 69 -18.19 8.23 4.83
N ASP A 70 -18.47 7.13 5.52
CA ASP A 70 -19.28 7.12 6.76
C ASP A 70 -18.44 7.26 8.04
N SER A 71 -17.15 7.62 7.92
CA SER A 71 -16.23 7.66 9.07
C SER A 71 -15.60 9.04 9.27
N ASP A 72 -15.57 9.52 10.52
CA ASP A 72 -14.79 10.71 10.91
C ASP A 72 -13.34 10.32 11.21
N MET A 73 -12.62 9.98 10.14
CA MET A 73 -11.22 9.49 10.25
C MET A 73 -10.17 10.58 10.35
N GLY A 74 -10.53 11.83 10.08
CA GLY A 74 -9.56 12.88 9.86
C GLY A 74 -8.72 12.60 8.58
N TRP A 75 -7.54 13.19 8.50
CA TRP A 75 -6.66 12.99 7.35
C TRP A 75 -5.89 11.69 7.48
N ILE A 76 -6.03 10.81 6.48
CA ILE A 76 -5.27 9.58 6.28
C ILE A 76 -4.82 9.46 4.84
N ALA A 77 -3.70 8.80 4.58
CA ALA A 77 -3.18 8.55 3.23
C ALA A 77 -2.93 7.05 2.99
N PRO A 78 -3.08 6.56 1.75
CA PRO A 78 -2.73 5.19 1.43
C PRO A 78 -1.22 4.98 1.54
N VAL A 79 -0.82 3.86 2.16
CA VAL A 79 0.57 3.41 2.31
C VAL A 79 0.91 2.48 1.14
N GLY A 80 1.57 3.03 0.15
CA GLY A 80 1.75 2.39 -1.15
C GLY A 80 0.48 2.42 -2.00
N ARG A 81 0.46 1.60 -3.06
CA ARG A 81 -0.64 1.60 -4.03
C ARG A 81 -1.06 0.20 -4.44
N LEU A 82 -2.31 0.10 -4.87
CA LEU A 82 -2.86 -0.97 -5.70
C LEU A 82 -3.52 -0.35 -6.92
N ASP A 83 -3.30 -0.95 -8.10
CA ASP A 83 -3.93 -0.50 -9.35
C ASP A 83 -5.45 -0.54 -9.27
N LYS A 84 -6.14 0.22 -10.15
CA LYS A 84 -7.61 0.23 -10.27
C LYS A 84 -8.18 -1.19 -10.45
N ALA A 85 -7.50 -2.03 -11.25
CA ALA A 85 -7.91 -3.41 -11.54
C ALA A 85 -7.45 -4.45 -10.49
N SER A 86 -6.75 -4.02 -9.42
CA SER A 86 -6.26 -4.90 -8.35
C SER A 86 -7.12 -4.75 -7.10
N GLU A 87 -7.13 -5.80 -6.28
CA GLU A 87 -7.98 -5.93 -5.09
C GLU A 87 -7.13 -6.27 -3.85
N GLY A 88 -7.77 -6.23 -2.67
CA GLY A 88 -7.24 -6.78 -1.43
C GLY A 88 -6.59 -5.75 -0.52
N LEU A 89 -5.64 -6.18 0.28
CA LEU A 89 -5.05 -5.46 1.39
C LEU A 89 -4.38 -4.17 0.93
N LEU A 90 -4.91 -3.03 1.36
CA LEU A 90 -4.31 -1.71 1.20
C LEU A 90 -4.24 -1.04 2.58
N LEU A 91 -3.06 -0.57 2.96
CA LEU A 91 -2.85 0.11 4.23
C LEU A 91 -3.08 1.62 4.08
N PHE A 92 -3.50 2.25 5.19
CA PHE A 92 -3.61 3.70 5.32
C PHE A 92 -3.00 4.15 6.64
N SER A 93 -2.45 5.35 6.66
CA SER A 93 -1.94 5.97 7.88
C SER A 93 -1.86 7.48 7.75
N ASN A 94 -1.84 8.17 8.90
CA ASN A 94 -1.43 9.58 9.02
C ASN A 94 0.00 9.72 9.57
N ASP A 95 0.75 8.61 9.69
CA ASP A 95 2.15 8.58 10.11
C ASP A 95 3.05 8.37 8.87
N PRO A 96 3.70 9.43 8.35
CA PRO A 96 4.54 9.33 7.17
C PRO A 96 5.84 8.56 7.40
N GLN A 97 6.36 8.52 8.64
CA GLN A 97 7.59 7.79 8.95
C GLN A 97 7.34 6.29 8.91
N TRP A 98 6.26 5.83 9.54
CA TRP A 98 5.83 4.43 9.44
C TRP A 98 5.51 4.04 7.98
N ALA A 99 4.77 4.88 7.26
CA ALA A 99 4.44 4.64 5.87
C ALA A 99 5.67 4.47 4.97
N ALA A 100 6.71 5.31 5.18
CA ALA A 100 7.98 5.22 4.46
C ALA A 100 8.68 3.88 4.74
N ARG A 101 8.76 3.42 5.98
CA ARG A 101 9.36 2.12 6.35
C ARG A 101 8.62 0.94 5.71
N VAL A 102 7.30 0.94 5.75
CA VAL A 102 6.47 -0.13 5.13
C VAL A 102 6.62 -0.18 3.61
N THR A 103 6.84 0.96 2.97
CA THR A 103 6.94 1.06 1.52
C THR A 103 8.38 1.04 0.99
N ASP A 104 9.37 1.00 1.86
CA ASP A 104 10.77 0.96 1.47
C ASP A 104 11.05 -0.23 0.56
N PRO A 105 11.64 -0.03 -0.63
CA PRO A 105 11.87 -1.11 -1.58
C PRO A 105 12.98 -2.09 -1.15
N ALA A 106 13.90 -1.68 -0.26
CA ALA A 106 15.02 -2.49 0.19
C ALA A 106 14.72 -3.25 1.48
N THR A 107 14.01 -2.63 2.41
CA THR A 107 13.81 -3.15 3.77
C THR A 107 12.35 -3.41 4.13
N GLY A 108 11.42 -2.92 3.31
CA GLY A 108 9.99 -3.09 3.56
C GLY A 108 9.53 -4.54 3.45
N PRO A 109 8.41 -4.89 4.12
CA PRO A 109 7.89 -6.24 4.17
C PRO A 109 7.49 -6.77 2.78
N SER A 110 7.64 -8.08 2.57
CA SER A 110 7.18 -8.75 1.37
C SER A 110 5.66 -8.64 1.20
N LYS A 111 5.19 -8.75 -0.05
CA LYS A 111 3.77 -8.67 -0.39
C LYS A 111 3.35 -9.96 -1.07
N THR A 112 2.31 -10.64 -0.55
CA THR A 112 1.77 -11.88 -1.11
C THR A 112 0.49 -11.60 -1.88
N TYR A 113 0.41 -12.19 -3.06
CA TYR A 113 -0.72 -12.02 -3.97
C TYR A 113 -1.30 -13.36 -4.38
N HIS A 114 -2.63 -13.46 -4.42
CA HIS A 114 -3.33 -14.51 -5.14
C HIS A 114 -3.71 -13.98 -6.52
N VAL A 115 -3.26 -14.68 -7.56
CA VAL A 115 -3.37 -14.24 -8.95
C VAL A 115 -4.09 -15.29 -9.77
N GLN A 116 -5.22 -14.93 -10.35
CA GLN A 116 -5.88 -15.77 -11.35
C GLN A 116 -5.34 -15.44 -12.74
N VAL A 117 -4.91 -16.45 -13.46
CA VAL A 117 -4.38 -16.33 -14.82
C VAL A 117 -5.20 -17.15 -15.79
N CYS A 118 -5.27 -16.68 -17.04
CA CYS A 118 -5.76 -17.49 -18.17
C CYS A 118 -4.67 -18.52 -18.53
N GLY A 119 -5.06 -19.77 -18.72
CA GLY A 119 -4.11 -20.87 -18.92
C GLY A 119 -3.63 -21.48 -17.60
N ILE A 120 -2.80 -22.51 -17.72
CA ILE A 120 -2.24 -23.29 -16.60
C ILE A 120 -0.72 -23.23 -16.72
N PRO A 121 -0.04 -22.37 -15.95
CA PRO A 121 1.42 -22.32 -15.93
C PRO A 121 2.01 -23.65 -15.45
N ASP A 122 3.00 -24.14 -16.18
CA ASP A 122 3.79 -25.31 -15.80
C ASP A 122 4.91 -24.96 -14.78
N ASP A 123 5.62 -25.96 -14.31
CA ASP A 123 6.73 -25.78 -13.36
C ASP A 123 7.87 -24.93 -13.96
N ALA A 124 8.08 -24.99 -15.28
CA ALA A 124 9.08 -24.19 -15.96
C ALA A 124 8.72 -22.70 -15.94
N ALA A 125 7.43 -22.35 -16.17
CA ALA A 125 6.94 -20.99 -16.04
C ALA A 125 7.07 -20.46 -14.61
N LEU A 126 6.67 -21.26 -13.61
CA LEU A 126 6.84 -20.90 -12.19
C LEU A 126 8.33 -20.71 -11.82
N HIS A 127 9.21 -21.54 -12.36
CA HIS A 127 10.65 -21.39 -12.15
C HIS A 127 11.17 -20.08 -12.77
N ARG A 128 10.77 -19.75 -14.00
CA ARG A 128 11.14 -18.51 -14.68
C ARG A 128 10.66 -17.26 -13.91
N MET A 129 9.48 -17.28 -13.28
CA MET A 129 9.02 -16.18 -12.44
C MET A 129 9.98 -15.89 -11.27
N ARG A 130 10.55 -16.95 -10.67
CA ARG A 130 11.51 -16.84 -9.56
C ARG A 130 12.91 -16.47 -10.03
N GLN A 131 13.35 -17.04 -11.13
CA GLN A 131 14.66 -16.73 -11.72
C GLN A 131 14.72 -15.34 -12.34
N GLY A 132 13.57 -14.83 -12.77
CA GLY A 132 13.39 -13.52 -13.37
C GLY A 132 13.15 -13.56 -14.87
N VAL A 133 12.31 -12.63 -15.29
CA VAL A 133 11.98 -12.38 -16.71
C VAL A 133 12.47 -11.00 -17.12
N GLN A 134 12.84 -10.85 -18.38
CA GLN A 134 13.17 -9.54 -18.93
C GLN A 134 11.91 -8.88 -19.49
N ASP A 135 11.68 -7.63 -19.09
CA ASP A 135 10.63 -6.80 -19.62
C ASP A 135 11.08 -5.34 -19.67
N GLN A 136 11.01 -4.72 -20.86
CA GLN A 136 11.38 -3.33 -21.12
C GLN A 136 12.78 -2.94 -20.59
N GLY A 137 13.77 -3.86 -20.68
CA GLY A 137 15.14 -3.64 -20.20
C GLY A 137 15.32 -3.86 -18.69
N GLU A 138 14.27 -4.20 -17.95
CA GLU A 138 14.34 -4.53 -16.53
C GLU A 138 14.23 -6.05 -16.30
N ARG A 139 14.99 -6.55 -15.35
CA ARG A 139 14.82 -7.91 -14.83
C ARG A 139 13.82 -7.87 -13.67
N LEU A 140 12.71 -8.58 -13.82
CA LEU A 140 11.64 -8.67 -12.82
C LEU A 140 11.61 -10.06 -12.22
N THR A 141 11.61 -10.17 -10.89
CA THR A 141 11.63 -11.42 -10.15
C THR A 141 10.49 -11.53 -9.16
N ALA A 142 10.07 -12.75 -8.86
CA ALA A 142 9.26 -13.06 -7.70
C ALA A 142 10.12 -13.80 -6.66
N VAL A 143 9.96 -13.47 -5.38
CA VAL A 143 10.59 -14.21 -4.28
C VAL A 143 10.09 -15.66 -4.25
N SER A 144 8.79 -15.83 -4.47
CA SER A 144 8.14 -17.13 -4.59
C SER A 144 7.00 -17.06 -5.60
N ALA A 145 6.80 -18.18 -6.31
CA ALA A 145 5.64 -18.41 -7.17
C ALA A 145 5.28 -19.89 -7.08
N ARG A 146 4.02 -20.18 -6.73
CA ARG A 146 3.52 -21.55 -6.65
C ARG A 146 2.06 -21.63 -7.10
N MET A 147 1.68 -22.82 -7.55
CA MET A 147 0.29 -23.13 -7.89
C MET A 147 -0.54 -23.27 -6.62
N LEU A 148 -1.70 -22.60 -6.57
CA LEU A 148 -2.69 -22.77 -5.51
C LEU A 148 -3.79 -23.76 -5.90
N ARG A 149 -4.34 -23.59 -7.10
CA ARG A 149 -5.37 -24.46 -7.66
C ARG A 149 -5.42 -24.36 -9.17
N VAL A 150 -5.83 -25.42 -9.81
CA VAL A 150 -5.99 -25.53 -11.26
C VAL A 150 -7.47 -25.68 -11.56
N GLY A 151 -7.98 -24.93 -12.54
CA GLY A 151 -9.28 -25.11 -13.17
C GLY A 151 -9.13 -25.66 -14.58
N GLU A 152 -10.19 -25.70 -15.34
CA GLU A 152 -10.18 -26.24 -16.72
C GLU A 152 -9.38 -25.34 -17.70
N ARG A 153 -9.51 -24.02 -17.59
CA ARG A 153 -8.93 -23.01 -18.50
C ARG A 153 -8.12 -21.94 -17.81
N ASN A 154 -8.03 -21.97 -16.49
CA ASN A 154 -7.33 -20.98 -15.70
C ASN A 154 -6.73 -21.60 -14.44
N ALA A 155 -5.79 -20.90 -13.86
CA ALA A 155 -5.17 -21.33 -12.61
C ALA A 155 -5.11 -20.14 -11.62
N TRP A 156 -5.00 -20.48 -10.34
CA TRP A 156 -4.66 -19.52 -9.29
C TRP A 156 -3.24 -19.78 -8.80
N LEU A 157 -2.47 -18.73 -8.75
CA LEU A 157 -1.10 -18.71 -8.25
C LEU A 157 -1.03 -17.92 -6.95
N GLU A 158 -0.09 -18.30 -6.09
CA GLU A 158 0.42 -17.44 -5.05
C GLU A 158 1.78 -16.90 -5.52
N ILE A 159 1.92 -15.58 -5.52
CA ILE A 159 3.15 -14.90 -5.91
C ILE A 159 3.56 -13.96 -4.78
N VAL A 160 4.80 -14.08 -4.32
CA VAL A 160 5.39 -13.22 -3.29
C VAL A 160 6.41 -12.28 -3.94
N LEU A 161 6.27 -10.97 -3.68
CA LEU A 161 7.23 -9.96 -4.08
C LEU A 161 7.95 -9.39 -2.87
N GLY A 162 9.27 -9.23 -2.95
CA GLY A 162 10.07 -8.48 -1.98
C GLY A 162 10.04 -6.96 -2.23
N GLU A 163 9.86 -6.58 -3.49
CA GLU A 163 9.79 -5.19 -3.96
C GLU A 163 8.41 -4.85 -4.53
N GLY A 164 8.18 -3.60 -4.91
CA GLY A 164 6.87 -3.15 -5.44
C GLY A 164 7.00 -2.34 -6.73
N ARG A 165 7.68 -2.87 -7.77
CA ARG A 165 7.79 -2.18 -9.06
C ARG A 165 6.43 -2.02 -9.73
N ASN A 166 6.32 -1.00 -10.56
CA ASN A 166 5.06 -0.72 -11.27
C ASN A 166 4.58 -1.96 -12.02
N ARG A 167 3.36 -2.42 -11.68
CA ARG A 167 2.66 -3.55 -12.32
C ARG A 167 3.49 -4.83 -12.46
N GLN A 168 4.43 -5.08 -11.54
CA GLN A 168 5.45 -6.13 -11.63
C GLN A 168 4.86 -7.52 -11.93
N ILE A 169 3.85 -7.99 -11.20
CA ILE A 169 3.22 -9.29 -11.44
C ILE A 169 2.61 -9.37 -12.84
N ARG A 170 1.92 -8.31 -13.28
CA ARG A 170 1.30 -8.29 -14.62
C ARG A 170 2.35 -8.31 -15.72
N ARG A 171 3.47 -7.61 -15.52
CA ARG A 171 4.60 -7.60 -16.46
C ARG A 171 5.31 -8.96 -16.49
N ILE A 172 5.55 -9.59 -15.32
CA ILE A 172 6.12 -10.95 -15.26
C ILE A 172 5.26 -11.95 -16.00
N LEU A 173 3.95 -11.95 -15.75
CA LEU A 173 3.02 -12.90 -16.36
C LEU A 173 2.84 -12.64 -17.85
N GLN A 174 2.78 -11.39 -18.28
CA GLN A 174 2.72 -11.01 -19.69
C GLN A 174 3.96 -11.45 -20.47
N ALA A 175 5.17 -11.32 -19.88
CA ALA A 175 6.43 -11.80 -20.49
C ALA A 175 6.50 -13.34 -20.58
N LEU A 176 5.58 -14.05 -19.95
CA LEU A 176 5.41 -15.49 -19.99
C LEU A 176 4.13 -15.91 -20.75
N ASP A 177 3.48 -14.98 -21.46
CA ASP A 177 2.26 -15.15 -22.24
C ASP A 177 1.02 -15.55 -21.42
N PHE A 178 0.98 -15.17 -20.12
CA PHE A 178 -0.19 -15.38 -19.27
C PHE A 178 -0.95 -14.06 -19.03
N GLU A 179 -2.25 -14.06 -19.31
CA GLU A 179 -3.14 -12.95 -18.99
C GLU A 179 -3.59 -13.00 -17.53
N VAL A 180 -3.51 -11.86 -16.80
CA VAL A 180 -3.99 -11.73 -15.43
C VAL A 180 -5.47 -11.39 -15.42
N LEU A 181 -6.30 -12.34 -15.04
CA LEU A 181 -7.75 -12.19 -14.89
C LEU A 181 -8.12 -11.49 -13.59
N ARG A 182 -7.44 -11.86 -12.50
CA ARG A 182 -7.68 -11.29 -11.16
C ARG A 182 -6.38 -11.22 -10.36
N LEU A 183 -6.22 -10.16 -9.56
CA LEU A 183 -5.04 -9.97 -8.71
C LEU A 183 -5.48 -9.40 -7.37
N VAL A 184 -5.23 -10.18 -6.31
CA VAL A 184 -5.64 -9.85 -4.94
C VAL A 184 -4.42 -9.87 -4.04
N ARG A 185 -4.08 -8.76 -3.40
CA ARG A 185 -3.04 -8.75 -2.36
C ARG A 185 -3.64 -9.28 -1.07
N VAL A 186 -3.13 -10.43 -0.61
CA VAL A 186 -3.66 -11.15 0.56
C VAL A 186 -2.87 -10.93 1.83
N SER A 187 -1.59 -10.50 1.73
CA SER A 187 -0.82 -10.09 2.90
C SER A 187 0.28 -9.10 2.58
N ILE A 188 0.74 -8.38 3.61
CA ILE A 188 1.96 -7.58 3.65
C ILE A 188 2.73 -8.04 4.88
N GLY A 189 3.94 -8.59 4.69
CA GLY A 189 4.68 -9.25 5.76
C GLY A 189 3.83 -10.33 6.43
N ARG A 190 3.74 -10.25 7.75
CA ARG A 190 2.92 -11.16 8.58
C ARG A 190 1.45 -10.75 8.69
N VAL A 191 1.10 -9.54 8.25
CA VAL A 191 -0.27 -9.03 8.34
C VAL A 191 -1.11 -9.56 7.18
N ALA A 192 -2.07 -10.40 7.48
CA ALA A 192 -2.97 -11.02 6.51
C ALA A 192 -4.28 -10.24 6.38
N LEU A 193 -4.84 -10.23 5.18
CA LEU A 193 -6.17 -9.67 4.90
C LEU A 193 -7.27 -10.38 5.70
N GLY A 194 -7.13 -11.70 5.89
CA GLY A 194 -8.11 -12.52 6.58
C GLY A 194 -9.48 -12.49 5.91
N GLU A 195 -10.52 -12.48 6.74
CA GLU A 195 -11.92 -12.49 6.31
C GLU A 195 -12.53 -11.08 6.19
N LEU A 196 -11.70 -10.02 6.19
CA LEU A 196 -12.19 -8.65 6.04
C LEU A 196 -12.99 -8.52 4.74
N ALA A 197 -14.26 -8.13 4.84
CA ALA A 197 -15.16 -8.03 3.69
C ALA A 197 -14.66 -6.98 2.66
N LYS A 198 -15.02 -7.14 1.39
CA LYS A 198 -14.66 -6.17 0.34
C LYS A 198 -15.25 -4.79 0.65
N GLY A 199 -14.41 -3.77 0.54
CA GLY A 199 -14.77 -2.39 0.87
C GLY A 199 -14.76 -2.08 2.37
N ALA A 200 -14.68 -3.10 3.22
CA ALA A 200 -14.55 -2.89 4.65
C ALA A 200 -13.09 -2.56 5.03
N TRP A 201 -12.96 -1.84 6.12
CA TRP A 201 -11.68 -1.49 6.73
C TRP A 201 -11.71 -1.77 8.24
N ARG A 202 -10.54 -1.88 8.84
CA ARG A 202 -10.35 -1.94 10.29
C ARG A 202 -9.05 -1.29 10.71
N GLU A 203 -8.94 -0.94 11.97
CA GLU A 203 -7.65 -0.57 12.55
C GLU A 203 -6.73 -1.80 12.67
N LEU A 204 -5.43 -1.56 12.56
CA LEU A 204 -4.41 -2.56 12.85
C LEU A 204 -4.19 -2.63 14.37
N SER A 205 -3.91 -3.81 14.89
CA SER A 205 -3.43 -3.96 16.26
C SER A 205 -2.01 -3.42 16.41
N ALA A 206 -1.58 -3.14 17.64
CA ALA A 206 -0.21 -2.70 17.93
C ALA A 206 0.83 -3.70 17.41
N ASP A 207 0.56 -5.00 17.57
CA ASP A 207 1.44 -6.08 17.09
C ASP A 207 1.52 -6.10 15.54
N GLU A 208 0.40 -5.85 14.84
CA GLU A 208 0.39 -5.75 13.39
C GLU A 208 1.18 -4.53 12.89
N VAL A 209 1.04 -3.39 13.59
CA VAL A 209 1.79 -2.16 13.28
C VAL A 209 3.29 -2.39 13.44
N ALA A 210 3.72 -3.00 14.55
CA ALA A 210 5.12 -3.34 14.81
C ALA A 210 5.65 -4.36 13.77
N ALA A 211 4.91 -5.41 13.50
CA ALA A 211 5.30 -6.48 12.56
C ALA A 211 5.53 -5.99 11.10
N LEU A 212 4.95 -4.83 10.72
CA LEU A 212 5.10 -4.25 9.38
C LEU A 212 6.38 -3.43 9.19
N VAL A 213 7.03 -3.00 10.28
CA VAL A 213 8.25 -2.17 10.21
C VAL A 213 9.51 -2.86 10.73
N GLY A 214 9.36 -4.11 11.19
CA GLY A 214 10.43 -4.88 11.84
C GLY A 214 10.78 -4.29 13.22
N ASP A 215 11.16 -5.16 14.13
CA ASP A 215 11.86 -4.75 15.38
C ASP A 215 13.26 -4.25 15.06
#